data_c187176b3e10c9cd89f09d8098578e99
#
_entry.id   c187176b3e10c9cd89f09d8098578e99
#
_cell.length_a   1.000
_cell.length_b   1.000
_cell.length_c   1.000
_cell.angle_alpha   90.00
_cell.angle_beta   90.00
_cell.angle_gamma   90.00
#
_symmetry.space_group_name_H-M   'P 1'
#
loop_
_entity.id
_entity.type
_entity.pdbx_description
1 polymer ?
#
loop_
_entity_poly.entity_id
_entity_poly.type
_entity_poly.pdbx_seq_one_letter_code
_entity_poly.pdbx_strand_id
1 'polypeptide(L)'
;MNGRRLRWLAPALLTLLLASLAHGQTRPKNVIIMISDGCGFNQIDAAGLWANGALDKEVYRQTGWTRLAMSTYSADGTGYDPAKFWADADYPKKDSTDSAAAATAMATGVKTYNGAIGVGLDKQPLENLCQAAKRLGKRAGVITSVPLSHATPAGFLAHNSGRGSYAEIATEMVTVSAADVVMGAGHPDFDDNGQKRAKPDYQYVGGEKTWAQAKAGEAGADADGDGKADPFTLIEDRAQFEDLASGKLKLNRVLGVAQVGSTLQEGRGKGRERNANVPTLGVMASGALNVLSTDPDGFFLMIEGGAIDWAGHSNLLDRSVEEETEFNHAVEAVVKWVEAHGGWEQNLVN
;
A
#
# COMPACT_ATOMS: atom_id res chain seq x y z
N MET A 1 39.22 -63.62 37.91
CA MET A 1 39.71 -63.50 36.52
C MET A 1 38.89 -62.49 35.79
N ASN A 2 39.52 -61.54 35.23
CA ASN A 2 39.15 -60.24 34.73
C ASN A 2 37.94 -60.14 33.79
N GLY A 3 36.94 -59.35 34.17
CA GLY A 3 35.86 -58.87 33.32
C GLY A 3 35.92 -57.35 33.16
N ARG A 4 36.28 -56.86 31.98
CA ARG A 4 36.48 -55.45 31.64
C ARG A 4 35.14 -54.70 31.65
N ARG A 5 35.09 -53.61 32.39
CA ARG A 5 34.04 -52.58 32.31
C ARG A 5 34.24 -51.71 31.06
N LEU A 6 33.35 -51.79 30.08
CA LEU A 6 33.28 -50.84 28.96
C LEU A 6 32.36 -49.68 29.39
N ARG A 7 32.98 -48.51 29.55
CA ARG A 7 32.26 -47.27 29.93
C ARG A 7 31.58 -46.68 28.72
N TRP A 8 30.31 -46.44 28.89
CA TRP A 8 29.48 -45.65 27.98
C TRP A 8 29.92 -44.18 27.97
N LEU A 9 30.53 -43.70 26.88
CA LEU A 9 30.82 -42.31 26.62
C LEU A 9 30.42 -41.99 25.17
N ALA A 10 29.11 -41.99 24.89
CA ALA A 10 28.58 -41.37 23.68
C ALA A 10 27.05 -41.30 23.73
N PRO A 11 26.46 -40.27 24.34
CA PRO A 11 25.42 -39.54 23.67
C PRO A 11 25.47 -37.99 23.84
N ALA A 12 26.49 -37.46 24.55
CA ALA A 12 26.52 -36.00 24.82
C ALA A 12 27.01 -35.14 23.64
N LEU A 13 27.65 -35.74 22.62
CA LEU A 13 28.13 -34.98 21.46
C LEU A 13 27.09 -34.80 20.34
N LEU A 14 26.04 -35.62 20.31
CA LEU A 14 25.02 -35.55 19.26
C LEU A 14 23.91 -34.51 19.56
N THR A 15 23.74 -34.13 20.82
CA THR A 15 22.77 -33.13 21.25
C THR A 15 23.27 -31.68 21.05
N LEU A 16 24.58 -31.45 20.96
CA LEU A 16 25.15 -30.12 20.69
C LEU A 16 25.15 -29.77 19.19
N LEU A 17 25.11 -30.73 18.29
CA LEU A 17 25.06 -30.46 16.83
C LEU A 17 23.65 -30.17 16.29
N LEU A 18 22.60 -30.53 17.01
CA LEU A 18 21.22 -30.26 16.64
C LEU A 18 20.71 -28.90 17.15
N ALA A 19 21.40 -28.29 18.10
CA ALA A 19 21.07 -26.94 18.61
C ALA A 19 21.57 -25.81 17.73
N SER A 20 22.44 -26.06 16.74
CA SER A 20 23.02 -25.03 15.88
C SER A 20 22.33 -24.85 14.53
N LEU A 21 21.23 -25.58 14.25
CA LEU A 21 20.44 -25.46 13.02
C LEU A 21 19.07 -24.81 13.20
N ALA A 22 18.71 -24.45 14.40
CA ALA A 22 17.58 -23.55 14.66
C ALA A 22 18.06 -22.09 14.65
N HIS A 23 18.67 -21.64 13.58
CA HIS A 23 18.54 -20.23 13.20
C HIS A 23 17.08 -20.08 12.83
N GLY A 24 16.25 -19.76 13.81
CA GLY A 24 14.89 -19.36 13.57
C GLY A 24 14.95 -18.22 12.54
N GLN A 25 14.38 -18.43 11.38
CA GLN A 25 14.15 -17.32 10.46
C GLN A 25 13.39 -16.28 11.29
N THR A 26 14.06 -15.19 11.63
CA THR A 26 13.42 -14.07 12.31
C THR A 26 12.35 -13.58 11.37
N ARG A 27 11.09 -13.78 11.74
CA ARG A 27 9.98 -13.24 10.95
C ARG A 27 10.08 -11.72 11.01
N PRO A 28 9.91 -11.02 9.89
CA PRO A 28 9.95 -9.56 9.91
C PRO A 28 8.86 -9.04 10.85
N LYS A 29 9.23 -8.07 11.67
CA LYS A 29 8.33 -7.40 12.58
C LYS A 29 7.34 -6.52 11.81
N ASN A 30 7.87 -5.79 10.82
CA ASN A 30 7.12 -4.88 9.97
C ASN A 30 7.10 -5.40 8.53
N VAL A 31 5.96 -5.24 7.87
CA VAL A 31 5.78 -5.60 6.46
C VAL A 31 5.25 -4.39 5.71
N ILE A 32 5.95 -4.00 4.66
CA ILE A 32 5.60 -2.86 3.81
C ILE A 32 5.47 -3.37 2.37
N ILE A 33 4.32 -3.13 1.75
CA ILE A 33 4.11 -3.39 0.32
C ILE A 33 4.04 -2.06 -0.40
N MET A 34 4.85 -1.90 -1.45
CA MET A 34 4.87 -0.71 -2.30
C MET A 34 4.45 -1.08 -3.72
N ILE A 35 3.44 -0.40 -4.24
CA ILE A 35 2.79 -0.71 -5.52
C ILE A 35 2.88 0.50 -6.44
N SER A 36 3.56 0.35 -7.59
CA SER A 36 3.47 1.28 -8.71
C SER A 36 2.41 0.73 -9.66
N ASP A 37 1.17 1.24 -9.59
CA ASP A 37 0.03 0.71 -10.34
C ASP A 37 0.21 0.96 -11.85
N GLY A 38 -0.14 -0.04 -12.66
CA GLY A 38 -0.04 0.02 -14.11
C GLY A 38 1.38 0.20 -14.66
N CYS A 39 2.40 0.10 -13.81
CA CYS A 39 3.79 0.36 -14.19
C CYS A 39 4.44 -0.84 -14.87
N GLY A 40 5.08 -0.58 -15.99
CA GLY A 40 5.95 -1.53 -16.68
C GLY A 40 7.41 -1.09 -16.64
N PHE A 41 8.31 -1.96 -17.08
CA PHE A 41 9.75 -1.67 -17.09
C PHE A 41 10.13 -0.39 -17.84
N ASN A 42 9.40 -0.06 -18.92
CA ASN A 42 9.68 1.15 -19.70
C ASN A 42 9.35 2.44 -18.97
N GLN A 43 8.32 2.45 -18.10
CA GLN A 43 8.01 3.61 -17.25
C GLN A 43 9.11 3.83 -16.21
N ILE A 44 9.58 2.76 -15.57
CA ILE A 44 10.70 2.81 -14.63
C ILE A 44 11.95 3.34 -15.33
N ASP A 45 12.28 2.81 -16.52
CA ASP A 45 13.45 3.23 -17.31
C ASP A 45 13.33 4.71 -17.73
N ALA A 46 12.16 5.16 -18.15
CA ALA A 46 11.93 6.57 -18.52
C ALA A 46 12.09 7.51 -17.32
N ALA A 47 11.56 7.15 -16.16
CA ALA A 47 11.71 7.92 -14.92
C ALA A 47 13.19 7.94 -14.46
N GLY A 48 13.89 6.81 -14.53
CA GLY A 48 15.31 6.72 -14.19
C GLY A 48 16.20 7.57 -15.09
N LEU A 49 15.97 7.53 -16.40
CA LEU A 49 16.68 8.39 -17.36
C LEU A 49 16.41 9.86 -17.12
N TRP A 50 15.16 10.23 -16.83
CA TRP A 50 14.79 11.60 -16.52
C TRP A 50 15.43 12.11 -15.24
N ALA A 51 15.31 11.35 -14.14
CA ALA A 51 15.77 11.76 -12.82
C ALA A 51 17.30 11.69 -12.67
N ASN A 52 17.93 10.68 -13.26
CA ASN A 52 19.34 10.33 -12.99
C ASN A 52 20.25 10.43 -14.22
N GLY A 53 19.70 10.64 -15.43
CA GLY A 53 20.46 10.58 -16.68
C GLY A 53 21.00 9.18 -17.01
N ALA A 54 20.59 8.14 -16.30
CA ALA A 54 21.07 6.76 -16.43
C ALA A 54 20.01 5.76 -15.97
N LEU A 55 20.08 4.53 -16.52
CA LEU A 55 19.26 3.39 -16.11
C LEU A 55 19.77 2.77 -14.79
N ASP A 56 18.93 1.99 -14.17
CA ASP A 56 19.25 1.16 -13.01
C ASP A 56 19.83 1.93 -11.80
N LYS A 57 19.33 3.16 -11.56
CA LYS A 57 19.73 3.98 -10.41
C LYS A 57 18.72 3.93 -9.25
N GLU A 58 17.52 3.46 -9.50
CA GLU A 58 16.50 3.29 -8.48
C GLU A 58 16.99 2.36 -7.38
N VAL A 59 16.64 2.64 -6.13
CA VAL A 59 17.15 1.92 -4.96
C VAL A 59 16.83 0.42 -5.02
N TYR A 60 15.65 0.05 -5.51
CA TYR A 60 15.23 -1.35 -5.65
C TYR A 60 15.89 -2.10 -6.85
N ARG A 61 16.64 -1.40 -7.70
CA ARG A 61 17.45 -2.00 -8.76
C ARG A 61 18.89 -2.27 -8.34
N GLN A 62 19.28 -1.80 -7.14
CA GLN A 62 20.63 -1.98 -6.61
C GLN A 62 20.87 -3.41 -6.11
N THR A 63 22.13 -3.75 -5.81
CA THR A 63 22.49 -5.03 -5.22
C THR A 63 21.84 -5.21 -3.85
N GLY A 64 21.40 -6.43 -3.56
CA GLY A 64 20.76 -6.79 -2.29
C GLY A 64 19.24 -6.96 -2.39
N TRP A 65 18.60 -6.49 -3.45
CA TRP A 65 17.19 -6.75 -3.70
C TRP A 65 16.97 -8.07 -4.42
N THR A 66 15.98 -8.85 -3.96
CA THR A 66 15.57 -10.08 -4.63
C THR A 66 14.53 -9.76 -5.71
N ARG A 67 14.85 -10.06 -6.96
CA ARG A 67 13.94 -9.86 -8.10
C ARG A 67 13.09 -11.09 -8.30
N LEU A 68 11.77 -10.91 -8.23
CA LEU A 68 10.78 -11.96 -8.43
C LEU A 68 9.79 -11.53 -9.52
N ALA A 69 9.11 -12.50 -10.13
CA ALA A 69 8.02 -12.27 -11.06
C ALA A 69 6.73 -12.84 -10.46
N MET A 70 5.63 -12.13 -10.64
CA MET A 70 4.30 -12.54 -10.18
C MET A 70 3.33 -12.57 -11.37
N SER A 71 2.45 -13.56 -11.39
CA SER A 71 1.35 -13.58 -12.37
C SER A 71 0.25 -12.63 -11.95
N THR A 72 -0.20 -11.77 -12.86
CA THR A 72 -1.19 -10.71 -12.56
C THR A 72 -2.60 -10.98 -13.12
N TYR A 73 -2.82 -12.02 -13.95
CA TYR A 73 -4.15 -12.31 -14.50
C TYR A 73 -5.19 -12.56 -13.40
N SER A 74 -6.42 -12.07 -13.61
CA SER A 74 -7.57 -12.30 -12.73
C SER A 74 -8.09 -13.74 -12.84
N ALA A 75 -8.96 -14.16 -11.90
CA ALA A 75 -9.47 -15.54 -11.90
C ALA A 75 -10.38 -15.85 -13.10
N ASP A 76 -11.06 -14.83 -13.63
CA ASP A 76 -11.91 -14.90 -14.83
C ASP A 76 -11.18 -14.47 -16.10
N GLY A 77 -9.90 -14.09 -16.00
CA GLY A 77 -9.10 -13.61 -17.11
C GLY A 77 -8.33 -14.72 -17.85
N THR A 78 -7.71 -14.30 -18.93
CA THR A 78 -6.86 -15.17 -19.72
C THR A 78 -5.51 -15.38 -19.04
N GLY A 79 -5.17 -16.64 -18.76
CA GLY A 79 -3.87 -16.99 -18.18
C GLY A 79 -2.70 -16.77 -19.16
N TYR A 80 -1.48 -16.85 -18.64
CA TYR A 80 -0.28 -16.66 -19.45
C TYR A 80 0.05 -17.94 -20.26
N ASP A 81 -0.09 -17.84 -21.58
CA ASP A 81 0.26 -18.86 -22.55
C ASP A 81 1.33 -18.28 -23.51
N PRO A 82 2.61 -18.63 -23.36
CA PRO A 82 3.68 -18.07 -24.19
C PRO A 82 3.49 -18.30 -25.69
N ALA A 83 2.90 -19.43 -26.08
CA ALA A 83 2.68 -19.71 -27.53
C ALA A 83 1.63 -18.76 -28.10
N LYS A 84 0.57 -18.45 -27.34
CA LYS A 84 -0.46 -17.50 -27.78
C LYS A 84 0.07 -16.06 -27.76
N PHE A 85 0.91 -15.68 -26.81
CA PHE A 85 1.58 -14.37 -26.81
C PHE A 85 2.40 -14.12 -28.07
N TRP A 86 3.11 -15.16 -28.57
CA TRP A 86 3.90 -15.05 -29.79
C TRP A 86 3.07 -15.14 -31.08
N ALA A 87 1.92 -15.81 -31.02
CA ALA A 87 1.05 -16.00 -32.20
C ALA A 87 0.09 -14.82 -32.45
N ASP A 88 -0.31 -14.10 -31.39
CA ASP A 88 -1.31 -13.03 -31.45
C ASP A 88 -0.87 -11.87 -30.55
N ALA A 89 -0.50 -10.74 -31.16
CA ALA A 89 -0.09 -9.51 -30.43
C ALA A 89 -1.22 -8.88 -29.61
N ASP A 90 -2.47 -9.23 -29.86
CA ASP A 90 -3.61 -8.76 -29.09
C ASP A 90 -4.00 -9.72 -27.94
N TYR A 91 -3.40 -10.92 -27.89
CA TYR A 91 -3.67 -11.88 -26.82
C TYR A 91 -3.43 -11.30 -25.41
N PRO A 92 -2.30 -10.61 -25.12
CA PRO A 92 -2.07 -10.03 -23.78
C PRO A 92 -3.02 -8.87 -23.41
N LYS A 93 -3.75 -8.33 -24.40
CA LYS A 93 -4.73 -7.25 -24.17
C LYS A 93 -6.12 -7.79 -23.85
N LYS A 94 -6.36 -9.09 -24.07
CA LYS A 94 -7.65 -9.75 -23.80
C LYS A 94 -7.72 -10.10 -22.32
N ASP A 95 -8.84 -9.73 -21.69
CA ASP A 95 -9.14 -10.09 -20.30
C ASP A 95 -8.00 -9.74 -19.32
N SER A 96 -7.32 -8.61 -19.55
CA SER A 96 -6.29 -8.10 -18.63
C SER A 96 -6.89 -7.89 -17.26
N THR A 97 -6.09 -8.13 -16.20
CA THR A 97 -6.50 -7.84 -14.83
C THR A 97 -6.72 -6.34 -14.63
N ASP A 98 -7.60 -6.00 -13.71
CA ASP A 98 -7.71 -4.64 -13.20
C ASP A 98 -7.06 -4.50 -11.80
N SER A 99 -6.90 -3.27 -11.34
CA SER A 99 -6.30 -2.97 -10.02
C SER A 99 -7.08 -3.61 -8.87
N ALA A 100 -8.41 -3.77 -9.00
CA ALA A 100 -9.24 -4.35 -7.96
C ALA A 100 -8.96 -5.84 -7.74
N ALA A 101 -8.99 -6.63 -8.83
CA ALA A 101 -8.67 -8.06 -8.75
C ALA A 101 -7.21 -8.30 -8.36
N ALA A 102 -6.28 -7.47 -8.88
CA ALA A 102 -4.86 -7.57 -8.54
C ALA A 102 -4.60 -7.25 -7.06
N ALA A 103 -5.12 -6.12 -6.55
CA ALA A 103 -4.98 -5.73 -5.15
C ALA A 103 -5.64 -6.74 -4.20
N THR A 104 -6.85 -7.22 -4.52
CA THR A 104 -7.51 -8.27 -3.75
C THR A 104 -6.65 -9.53 -3.68
N ALA A 105 -6.07 -9.97 -4.81
CA ALA A 105 -5.20 -11.14 -4.83
C ALA A 105 -3.92 -10.93 -3.99
N MET A 106 -3.29 -9.76 -4.05
CA MET A 106 -2.13 -9.42 -3.23
C MET A 106 -2.49 -9.34 -1.74
N ALA A 107 -3.64 -8.78 -1.41
CA ALA A 107 -4.08 -8.58 -0.03
C ALA A 107 -4.58 -9.85 0.65
N THR A 108 -5.12 -10.82 -0.11
CA THR A 108 -5.80 -12.01 0.45
C THR A 108 -5.14 -13.34 0.09
N GLY A 109 -4.25 -13.33 -0.92
CA GLY A 109 -3.70 -14.57 -1.51
C GLY A 109 -4.67 -15.32 -2.42
N VAL A 110 -5.86 -14.77 -2.71
CA VAL A 110 -6.93 -15.42 -3.50
C VAL A 110 -7.22 -14.60 -4.75
N LYS A 111 -7.07 -15.21 -5.93
CA LYS A 111 -7.47 -14.57 -7.20
C LYS A 111 -8.99 -14.46 -7.29
N THR A 112 -9.46 -13.33 -7.80
CA THR A 112 -10.86 -13.00 -7.98
C THR A 112 -11.13 -12.40 -9.36
N TYR A 113 -12.39 -12.01 -9.63
CA TYR A 113 -12.82 -11.41 -10.89
C TYR A 113 -12.49 -9.91 -10.95
N ASN A 114 -12.39 -9.36 -12.15
CA ASN A 114 -12.17 -7.92 -12.35
C ASN A 114 -13.26 -7.07 -11.69
N GLY A 115 -12.86 -6.04 -10.98
CA GLY A 115 -13.74 -5.15 -10.21
C GLY A 115 -14.01 -5.58 -8.77
N ALA A 116 -13.61 -6.77 -8.35
CA ALA A 116 -13.83 -7.26 -6.98
C ALA A 116 -12.89 -6.59 -5.97
N ILE A 117 -13.44 -6.13 -4.87
CA ILE A 117 -12.70 -5.55 -3.74
C ILE A 117 -12.84 -6.48 -2.53
N GLY A 118 -11.74 -7.12 -2.11
CA GLY A 118 -11.68 -7.96 -0.91
C GLY A 118 -12.67 -9.14 -0.86
N VAL A 119 -13.23 -9.56 -2.00
CA VAL A 119 -14.22 -10.64 -2.07
C VAL A 119 -13.78 -11.73 -3.05
N GLY A 120 -14.19 -12.97 -2.77
CA GLY A 120 -13.95 -14.12 -3.64
C GLY A 120 -14.88 -14.19 -4.85
N LEU A 121 -14.74 -15.26 -5.65
CA LEU A 121 -15.62 -15.53 -6.81
C LEU A 121 -17.10 -15.70 -6.41
N ASP A 122 -17.34 -16.14 -5.20
CA ASP A 122 -18.67 -16.27 -4.58
C ASP A 122 -19.19 -14.96 -3.96
N LYS A 123 -18.43 -13.86 -4.12
CA LYS A 123 -18.69 -12.53 -3.55
C LYS A 123 -18.68 -12.48 -2.02
N GLN A 124 -18.15 -13.51 -1.36
CA GLN A 124 -17.97 -13.49 0.09
C GLN A 124 -16.69 -12.75 0.48
N PRO A 125 -16.69 -12.01 1.60
CA PRO A 125 -15.52 -11.33 2.12
C PRO A 125 -14.35 -12.31 2.36
N LEU A 126 -13.14 -11.87 2.02
CA LEU A 126 -11.88 -12.56 2.27
C LEU A 126 -11.07 -11.79 3.30
N GLU A 127 -10.43 -12.49 4.24
CA GLU A 127 -9.50 -11.83 5.17
C GLU A 127 -8.35 -11.21 4.40
N ASN A 128 -8.12 -9.91 4.57
CA ASN A 128 -7.02 -9.17 3.96
C ASN A 128 -5.84 -9.00 4.92
N LEU A 129 -4.67 -8.56 4.40
CA LEU A 129 -3.44 -8.40 5.18
C LEU A 129 -3.58 -7.37 6.31
N CYS A 130 -4.38 -6.30 6.16
CA CYS A 130 -4.64 -5.37 7.25
C CYS A 130 -5.42 -6.05 8.39
N GLN A 131 -6.47 -6.81 8.08
CA GLN A 131 -7.21 -7.58 9.07
C GLN A 131 -6.33 -8.63 9.74
N ALA A 132 -5.50 -9.34 8.97
CA ALA A 132 -4.55 -10.32 9.50
C ALA A 132 -3.51 -9.66 10.44
N ALA A 133 -3.01 -8.47 10.10
CA ALA A 133 -2.11 -7.70 10.95
C ALA A 133 -2.79 -7.31 12.27
N LYS A 134 -4.01 -6.77 12.21
CA LYS A 134 -4.79 -6.41 13.42
C LYS A 134 -5.06 -7.62 14.31
N ARG A 135 -5.44 -8.76 13.72
CA ARG A 135 -5.63 -10.02 14.46
C ARG A 135 -4.36 -10.51 15.15
N LEU A 136 -3.19 -10.15 14.65
CA LEU A 136 -1.88 -10.44 15.26
C LEU A 136 -1.42 -9.35 16.25
N GLY A 137 -2.28 -8.42 16.63
CA GLY A 137 -1.96 -7.32 17.53
C GLY A 137 -1.09 -6.22 16.93
N LYS A 138 -0.92 -6.21 15.60
CA LYS A 138 -0.10 -5.22 14.88
C LYS A 138 -0.94 -4.04 14.40
N ARG A 139 -0.29 -2.92 14.15
CA ARG A 139 -0.93 -1.82 13.43
C ARG A 139 -1.03 -2.09 11.93
N ALA A 140 -1.98 -1.40 11.28
CA ALA A 140 -2.19 -1.54 9.84
C ALA A 140 -2.54 -0.20 9.19
N GLY A 141 -2.09 -0.02 7.94
CA GLY A 141 -2.40 1.19 7.19
C GLY A 141 -2.28 1.04 5.68
N VAL A 142 -2.95 1.95 4.98
CA VAL A 142 -2.85 2.12 3.52
C VAL A 142 -2.69 3.59 3.18
N ILE A 143 -1.83 3.89 2.21
CA ILE A 143 -1.68 5.23 1.64
C ILE A 143 -1.58 5.15 0.12
N THR A 144 -2.07 6.16 -0.58
CA THR A 144 -2.11 6.20 -2.03
C THR A 144 -2.01 7.62 -2.59
N SER A 145 -1.55 7.76 -3.83
CA SER A 145 -1.54 9.02 -4.57
C SER A 145 -2.86 9.33 -5.31
N VAL A 146 -3.83 8.40 -5.29
CA VAL A 146 -5.17 8.50 -5.87
C VAL A 146 -6.23 8.60 -4.76
N PRO A 147 -7.55 8.62 -5.05
CA PRO A 147 -8.55 8.68 -3.99
C PRO A 147 -8.43 7.51 -3.01
N LEU A 148 -8.57 7.79 -1.72
CA LEU A 148 -8.39 6.79 -0.66
C LEU A 148 -9.27 5.55 -0.80
N SER A 149 -10.44 5.66 -1.46
CA SER A 149 -11.36 4.56 -1.73
C SER A 149 -11.20 3.95 -3.13
N HIS A 150 -10.12 4.28 -3.85
CA HIS A 150 -9.82 3.63 -5.12
C HIS A 150 -9.46 2.15 -4.92
N ALA A 151 -9.40 1.41 -6.02
CA ALA A 151 -9.37 -0.05 -5.99
C ALA A 151 -8.24 -0.66 -5.18
N THR A 152 -7.01 -0.13 -5.32
CA THR A 152 -5.84 -0.73 -4.67
C THR A 152 -5.88 -0.58 -3.15
N PRO A 153 -6.01 0.62 -2.54
CA PRO A 153 -6.14 0.72 -1.08
C PRO A 153 -7.39 0.00 -0.57
N ALA A 154 -8.50 0.03 -1.32
CA ALA A 154 -9.72 -0.66 -0.96
C ALA A 154 -9.53 -2.19 -0.87
N GLY A 155 -8.78 -2.81 -1.78
CA GLY A 155 -8.51 -4.26 -1.77
C GLY A 155 -7.79 -4.74 -0.51
N PHE A 156 -7.09 -3.85 0.21
CA PHE A 156 -6.42 -4.15 1.47
C PHE A 156 -7.26 -3.82 2.72
N LEU A 157 -8.42 -3.13 2.59
CA LEU A 157 -9.20 -2.69 3.75
C LEU A 157 -10.71 -3.00 3.69
N ALA A 158 -11.29 -3.09 2.50
CA ALA A 158 -12.74 -3.13 2.32
C ALA A 158 -13.21 -4.36 1.54
N HIS A 159 -14.54 -4.57 1.53
CA HIS A 159 -15.19 -5.67 0.84
C HIS A 159 -16.38 -5.14 0.03
N ASN A 160 -16.26 -5.20 -1.30
CA ASN A 160 -17.34 -4.81 -2.20
C ASN A 160 -17.29 -5.63 -3.50
N SER A 161 -18.43 -6.00 -4.03
CA SER A 161 -18.51 -6.73 -5.29
C SER A 161 -18.17 -5.90 -6.53
N GLY A 162 -17.99 -4.58 -6.39
CA GLY A 162 -17.70 -3.67 -7.48
C GLY A 162 -16.92 -2.43 -7.06
N ARG A 163 -15.74 -2.26 -7.65
CA ARG A 163 -14.80 -1.15 -7.37
C ARG A 163 -15.38 0.27 -7.57
N GLY A 164 -16.46 0.40 -8.34
CA GLY A 164 -17.13 1.67 -8.60
C GLY A 164 -18.01 2.17 -7.45
N SER A 165 -18.24 1.37 -6.41
CA SER A 165 -19.03 1.75 -5.22
C SER A 165 -18.19 2.60 -4.24
N TYR A 166 -17.54 3.64 -4.72
CA TYR A 166 -16.55 4.42 -3.94
C TYR A 166 -17.08 4.90 -2.60
N ALA A 167 -18.33 5.38 -2.53
CA ALA A 167 -18.90 5.88 -1.27
C ALA A 167 -19.10 4.76 -0.24
N GLU A 168 -19.56 3.58 -0.67
CA GLU A 168 -19.73 2.41 0.20
C GLU A 168 -18.36 1.92 0.70
N ILE A 169 -17.40 1.80 -0.21
CA ILE A 169 -16.01 1.40 0.10
C ILE A 169 -15.39 2.37 1.11
N ALA A 170 -15.47 3.70 0.85
CA ALA A 170 -14.93 4.69 1.76
C ALA A 170 -15.61 4.65 3.14
N THR A 171 -16.92 4.41 3.18
CA THR A 171 -17.65 4.26 4.44
C THR A 171 -17.10 3.08 5.24
N GLU A 172 -16.91 1.91 4.61
CA GLU A 172 -16.32 0.76 5.27
C GLU A 172 -14.89 1.05 5.76
N MET A 173 -14.04 1.64 4.90
CA MET A 173 -12.66 1.98 5.26
C MET A 173 -12.54 2.92 6.46
N VAL A 174 -13.47 3.87 6.58
CA VAL A 174 -13.40 4.95 7.58
C VAL A 174 -14.18 4.63 8.86
N THR A 175 -15.26 3.83 8.77
CA THR A 175 -16.15 3.59 9.92
C THR A 175 -16.16 2.14 10.42
N VAL A 176 -15.66 1.19 9.64
CA VAL A 176 -15.70 -0.25 9.97
C VAL A 176 -14.31 -0.85 10.09
N SER A 177 -13.36 -0.42 9.25
CA SER A 177 -12.02 -1.00 9.28
C SER A 177 -11.26 -0.60 10.56
N ALA A 178 -10.50 -1.56 11.10
CA ALA A 178 -9.63 -1.33 12.26
C ALA A 178 -8.25 -0.74 11.87
N ALA A 179 -8.09 -0.20 10.66
CA ALA A 179 -6.84 0.40 10.22
C ALA A 179 -6.47 1.62 11.07
N ASP A 180 -5.19 1.81 11.29
CA ASP A 180 -4.65 2.93 12.06
C ASP A 180 -4.30 4.13 11.18
N VAL A 181 -4.01 3.89 9.89
CA VAL A 181 -3.69 4.93 8.91
C VAL A 181 -4.43 4.67 7.59
N VAL A 182 -5.15 5.68 7.13
CA VAL A 182 -5.75 5.72 5.78
C VAL A 182 -5.44 7.08 5.19
N MET A 183 -4.69 7.15 4.09
CA MET A 183 -4.36 8.44 3.46
C MET A 183 -4.48 8.37 1.93
N GLY A 184 -4.95 9.46 1.33
CA GLY A 184 -5.06 9.56 -0.13
C GLY A 184 -5.54 10.93 -0.59
N ALA A 185 -5.80 11.04 -1.89
CA ALA A 185 -6.57 12.10 -2.50
C ALA A 185 -8.09 11.86 -2.31
N GLY A 186 -8.93 12.61 -3.01
CA GLY A 186 -10.38 12.45 -2.98
C GLY A 186 -11.10 13.46 -2.09
N HIS A 187 -10.45 14.60 -1.80
CA HIS A 187 -11.04 15.63 -0.96
C HIS A 187 -12.31 16.23 -1.59
N PRO A 188 -13.45 16.26 -0.87
CA PRO A 188 -14.72 16.69 -1.47
C PRO A 188 -14.73 18.15 -1.91
N ASP A 189 -14.03 19.02 -1.22
CA ASP A 189 -14.08 20.47 -1.44
C ASP A 189 -13.04 20.99 -2.46
N PHE A 190 -12.14 20.13 -2.99
CA PHE A 190 -11.07 20.55 -3.90
C PHE A 190 -11.16 19.85 -5.26
N ASP A 191 -10.77 20.55 -6.31
CA ASP A 191 -10.61 20.02 -7.66
C ASP A 191 -9.21 19.43 -7.88
N ASP A 192 -8.94 18.94 -9.09
CA ASP A 192 -7.64 18.32 -9.42
C ASP A 192 -6.49 19.34 -9.54
N ASN A 193 -6.79 20.62 -9.50
CA ASN A 193 -5.80 21.69 -9.42
C ASN A 193 -5.55 22.19 -7.99
N GLY A 194 -6.07 21.47 -6.98
CA GLY A 194 -5.96 21.87 -5.59
C GLY A 194 -6.73 23.16 -5.25
N GLN A 195 -7.78 23.49 -6.04
CA GLN A 195 -8.59 24.67 -5.83
C GLN A 195 -9.98 24.29 -5.30
N LYS A 196 -10.56 25.16 -4.48
CA LYS A 196 -11.89 24.89 -3.92
C LYS A 196 -12.94 24.77 -5.02
N ARG A 197 -13.73 23.70 -4.94
CA ARG A 197 -14.91 23.47 -5.80
C ARG A 197 -16.06 24.38 -5.41
N ALA A 198 -16.88 24.71 -6.38
CA ALA A 198 -18.14 25.43 -6.13
C ALA A 198 -19.18 24.52 -5.41
N LYS A 199 -19.14 23.21 -5.64
CA LYS A 199 -19.98 22.20 -5.02
C LYS A 199 -19.13 21.01 -4.60
N PRO A 200 -19.22 20.56 -3.33
CA PRO A 200 -18.49 19.38 -2.85
C PRO A 200 -18.87 18.11 -3.60
N ASP A 201 -17.90 17.20 -3.71
CA ASP A 201 -18.07 15.85 -4.23
C ASP A 201 -17.61 14.83 -3.19
N TYR A 202 -18.55 14.22 -2.51
CA TYR A 202 -18.30 13.33 -1.37
C TYR A 202 -18.07 11.86 -1.75
N GLN A 203 -18.01 11.52 -3.05
CA GLN A 203 -17.97 10.12 -3.49
C GLN A 203 -16.82 9.32 -2.91
N TYR A 204 -15.63 9.92 -2.75
CA TYR A 204 -14.43 9.23 -2.31
C TYR A 204 -14.23 9.19 -0.79
N VAL A 205 -15.09 9.86 -0.03
CA VAL A 205 -15.01 9.97 1.44
C VAL A 205 -16.23 9.41 2.17
N GLY A 206 -17.03 8.56 1.49
CA GLY A 206 -18.16 7.87 2.09
C GLY A 206 -19.47 8.66 2.13
N GLY A 207 -19.59 9.68 1.28
CA GLY A 207 -20.76 10.57 1.26
C GLY A 207 -20.66 11.67 2.32
N GLU A 208 -21.60 12.61 2.26
CA GLU A 208 -21.63 13.79 3.16
C GLU A 208 -21.68 13.41 4.64
N LYS A 209 -22.44 12.37 4.98
CA LYS A 209 -22.59 11.93 6.39
C LYS A 209 -21.26 11.42 6.96
N THR A 210 -20.59 10.50 6.26
CA THR A 210 -19.30 9.93 6.71
C THR A 210 -18.24 11.01 6.80
N TRP A 211 -18.20 11.94 5.83
CA TRP A 211 -17.30 13.07 5.87
C TRP A 211 -17.55 14.01 7.07
N ALA A 212 -18.83 14.29 7.37
CA ALA A 212 -19.18 15.08 8.56
C ALA A 212 -18.74 14.41 9.87
N GLN A 213 -18.90 13.09 9.97
CA GLN A 213 -18.39 12.31 11.11
C GLN A 213 -16.85 12.37 11.21
N ALA A 214 -16.13 12.25 10.09
CA ALA A 214 -14.69 12.39 10.07
C ALA A 214 -14.22 13.78 10.54
N LYS A 215 -14.88 14.84 10.05
CA LYS A 215 -14.61 16.21 10.51
C LYS A 215 -14.92 16.47 11.99
N ALA A 216 -15.91 15.78 12.52
CA ALA A 216 -16.27 15.86 13.96
C ALA A 216 -15.34 15.03 14.85
N GLY A 217 -14.44 14.21 14.28
CA GLY A 217 -13.63 13.26 15.04
C GLY A 217 -14.46 12.10 15.63
N GLU A 218 -15.53 11.71 14.94
CA GLU A 218 -16.46 10.65 15.36
C GLU A 218 -16.37 9.40 14.46
N ALA A 219 -15.66 9.48 13.33
CA ALA A 219 -15.52 8.37 12.41
C ALA A 219 -14.39 7.42 12.83
N GLY A 220 -14.71 6.16 13.03
CA GLY A 220 -13.76 5.12 13.40
C GLY A 220 -14.45 3.83 13.84
N ALA A 221 -13.68 2.76 13.89
CA ALA A 221 -14.06 1.47 14.45
C ALA A 221 -13.28 1.21 15.74
N ASP A 222 -13.65 0.17 16.47
CA ASP A 222 -12.83 -0.40 17.54
C ASP A 222 -11.54 -0.98 16.90
N ALA A 223 -10.45 -0.28 17.06
CA ALA A 223 -9.18 -0.64 16.42
C ALA A 223 -8.23 -1.42 17.34
N ASP A 224 -8.43 -1.36 18.64
CA ASP A 224 -7.60 -2.07 19.62
C ASP A 224 -8.31 -3.24 20.33
N GLY A 225 -9.62 -3.43 20.08
CA GLY A 225 -10.40 -4.56 20.58
C GLY A 225 -10.94 -4.35 22.02
N ASP A 226 -10.98 -3.12 22.50
CA ASP A 226 -11.49 -2.78 23.85
C ASP A 226 -13.02 -2.64 23.93
N GLY A 227 -13.69 -2.76 22.78
CA GLY A 227 -15.15 -2.64 22.61
C GLY A 227 -15.65 -1.21 22.46
N LYS A 228 -14.76 -0.23 22.28
CA LYS A 228 -15.08 1.16 21.98
C LYS A 228 -14.54 1.56 20.61
N ALA A 229 -15.19 2.55 20.01
CA ALA A 229 -14.68 3.11 18.78
C ALA A 229 -13.47 4.03 19.04
N ASP A 230 -12.44 3.85 18.23
CA ASP A 230 -11.25 4.70 18.17
C ASP A 230 -11.37 5.63 16.96
N PRO A 231 -11.82 6.87 17.11
CA PRO A 231 -11.99 7.74 15.98
C PRO A 231 -10.65 8.13 15.35
N PHE A 232 -10.68 8.33 14.03
CA PHE A 232 -9.56 8.93 13.31
C PHE A 232 -9.40 10.41 13.64
N THR A 233 -8.16 10.87 13.70
CA THR A 233 -7.86 12.29 13.55
C THR A 233 -7.73 12.61 12.07
N LEU A 234 -8.59 13.51 11.57
CA LEU A 234 -8.54 13.97 10.18
C LEU A 234 -7.40 15.00 10.03
N ILE A 235 -6.57 14.82 9.00
CA ILE A 235 -5.60 15.81 8.52
C ILE A 235 -5.86 16.10 7.04
N GLU A 236 -5.83 17.37 6.66
CA GLU A 236 -6.17 17.83 5.31
C GLU A 236 -5.07 18.71 4.71
N ASP A 237 -4.45 19.56 5.53
CA ASP A 237 -3.46 20.53 5.07
C ASP A 237 -2.08 19.90 4.89
N ARG A 238 -1.38 20.28 3.82
CA ARG A 238 0.00 19.83 3.55
C ARG A 238 0.91 19.94 4.77
N ALA A 239 0.81 21.07 5.51
CA ALA A 239 1.63 21.28 6.71
C ALA A 239 1.38 20.22 7.80
N GLN A 240 0.14 19.72 7.96
CA GLN A 240 -0.17 18.65 8.90
C GLN A 240 0.50 17.33 8.49
N PHE A 241 0.53 17.00 7.20
CA PHE A 241 1.27 15.83 6.70
C PHE A 241 2.78 15.98 6.92
N GLU A 242 3.35 17.17 6.69
CA GLU A 242 4.77 17.45 6.93
C GLU A 242 5.11 17.40 8.43
N ASP A 243 4.26 17.93 9.30
CA ASP A 243 4.42 17.84 10.76
C ASP A 243 4.31 16.39 11.25
N LEU A 244 3.44 15.58 10.66
CA LEU A 244 3.33 14.14 10.96
C LEU A 244 4.60 13.39 10.48
N ALA A 245 5.08 13.69 9.27
CA ALA A 245 6.28 13.09 8.69
C ALA A 245 7.56 13.42 9.48
N SER A 246 7.65 14.62 10.02
CA SER A 246 8.77 15.04 10.87
C SER A 246 8.66 14.58 12.32
N GLY A 247 7.56 13.93 12.73
CA GLY A 247 7.30 13.51 14.11
C GLY A 247 6.94 14.65 15.08
N LYS A 248 6.74 15.84 14.55
CA LYS A 248 6.30 17.01 15.32
C LYS A 248 4.82 16.88 15.72
N LEU A 249 3.97 16.39 14.81
CA LEU A 249 2.60 15.97 15.09
C LEU A 249 2.62 14.47 15.43
N LYS A 250 2.02 14.09 16.57
CA LYS A 250 1.94 12.69 17.01
C LYS A 250 0.47 12.31 17.13
N LEU A 251 0.05 11.32 16.38
CA LEU A 251 -1.31 10.83 16.32
C LEU A 251 -1.34 9.31 16.46
N ASN A 252 -2.42 8.76 17.00
CA ASN A 252 -2.61 7.32 17.14
C ASN A 252 -3.30 6.70 15.92
N ARG A 253 -4.37 7.35 15.41
CA ARG A 253 -5.08 6.96 14.19
C ARG A 253 -5.26 8.18 13.29
N VAL A 254 -5.01 8.02 11.99
CA VAL A 254 -5.00 9.13 11.04
C VAL A 254 -5.81 8.81 9.80
N LEU A 255 -6.76 9.69 9.50
CA LEU A 255 -7.37 9.81 8.19
C LEU A 255 -6.77 11.04 7.49
N GLY A 256 -5.95 10.84 6.47
CA GLY A 256 -5.32 11.91 5.71
C GLY A 256 -6.00 12.09 4.36
N VAL A 257 -6.65 13.20 4.12
CA VAL A 257 -7.30 13.50 2.84
C VAL A 257 -6.69 14.78 2.28
N ALA A 258 -5.76 14.61 1.33
CA ALA A 258 -5.05 15.74 0.73
C ALA A 258 -6.00 16.66 -0.04
N GLN A 259 -5.78 17.97 0.03
CA GLN A 259 -6.64 19.01 -0.57
C GLN A 259 -6.59 19.00 -2.10
N VAL A 260 -7.05 17.90 -2.70
CA VAL A 260 -7.11 17.68 -4.15
C VAL A 260 -8.21 16.67 -4.50
N GLY A 261 -8.74 16.75 -5.72
CA GLY A 261 -9.88 15.94 -6.17
C GLY A 261 -9.53 14.47 -6.36
N SER A 262 -8.82 14.11 -7.41
CA SER A 262 -8.65 12.70 -7.79
C SER A 262 -7.23 12.16 -7.65
N THR A 263 -6.19 12.97 -7.90
CA THR A 263 -4.79 12.55 -7.77
C THR A 263 -3.97 13.66 -7.12
N LEU A 264 -2.85 13.31 -6.48
CA LEU A 264 -1.99 14.33 -5.89
C LEU A 264 -1.47 15.30 -6.95
N GLN A 265 -1.07 14.81 -8.13
CA GLN A 265 -0.47 15.65 -9.16
C GLN A 265 -0.97 15.36 -10.59
N GLU A 266 -1.23 14.09 -10.95
CA GLU A 266 -1.49 13.69 -12.35
C GLU A 266 -2.67 14.43 -12.98
N GLY A 267 -3.81 14.54 -12.28
CA GLY A 267 -5.08 15.13 -12.78
C GLY A 267 -5.06 16.64 -12.97
N ARG A 268 -4.01 17.33 -12.54
CA ARG A 268 -3.94 18.79 -12.72
C ARG A 268 -3.92 19.20 -14.20
N GLY A 269 -4.55 20.33 -14.51
CA GLY A 269 -4.69 20.82 -15.87
C GLY A 269 -3.35 20.89 -16.63
N LYS A 270 -3.41 20.66 -17.94
CA LYS A 270 -2.22 20.69 -18.81
C LYS A 270 -1.47 22.03 -18.70
N GLY A 271 -0.14 21.96 -18.56
CA GLY A 271 0.73 23.13 -18.46
C GLY A 271 0.67 23.85 -17.11
N ARG A 272 -0.01 23.29 -16.12
CA ARG A 272 -0.01 23.84 -14.75
C ARG A 272 1.17 23.33 -13.95
N GLU A 273 1.70 24.19 -13.11
CA GLU A 273 2.66 23.81 -12.08
C GLU A 273 2.08 22.78 -11.12
N ARG A 274 2.94 22.08 -10.39
CA ARG A 274 2.54 21.12 -9.37
C ARG A 274 1.63 21.76 -8.31
N ASN A 275 0.65 21.01 -7.85
CA ASN A 275 -0.21 21.43 -6.74
C ASN A 275 0.62 21.61 -5.47
N ALA A 276 0.80 22.86 -5.06
CA ALA A 276 1.66 23.21 -3.93
C ALA A 276 1.01 22.93 -2.56
N ASN A 277 -0.29 22.72 -2.52
CA ASN A 277 -1.08 22.52 -1.31
C ASN A 277 -1.24 21.04 -0.90
N VAL A 278 -0.67 20.11 -1.66
CA VAL A 278 -0.72 18.67 -1.33
C VAL A 278 0.64 18.13 -0.90
N PRO A 279 0.68 17.09 -0.03
CA PRO A 279 1.93 16.41 0.31
C PRO A 279 2.45 15.60 -0.88
N THR A 280 3.73 15.23 -0.85
CA THR A 280 4.27 14.16 -1.69
C THR A 280 3.94 12.79 -1.11
N LEU A 281 3.97 11.75 -1.94
CA LEU A 281 3.78 10.37 -1.46
C LEU A 281 4.83 9.97 -0.42
N GLY A 282 6.08 10.43 -0.58
CA GLY A 282 7.16 10.20 0.38
C GLY A 282 6.91 10.86 1.75
N VAL A 283 6.29 12.05 1.78
CA VAL A 283 5.85 12.70 3.03
C VAL A 283 4.74 11.89 3.69
N MET A 284 3.74 11.44 2.93
CA MET A 284 2.67 10.59 3.45
C MET A 284 3.22 9.27 3.99
N ALA A 285 4.17 8.63 3.29
CA ALA A 285 4.84 7.41 3.73
C ALA A 285 5.58 7.61 5.07
N SER A 286 6.35 8.68 5.18
CA SER A 286 7.08 9.02 6.42
C SER A 286 6.12 9.26 7.59
N GLY A 287 5.01 9.95 7.35
CA GLY A 287 3.96 10.18 8.34
C GLY A 287 3.28 8.88 8.78
N ALA A 288 2.92 8.01 7.84
CA ALA A 288 2.35 6.69 8.13
C ALA A 288 3.30 5.82 8.97
N LEU A 289 4.58 5.77 8.61
CA LEU A 289 5.62 5.04 9.34
C LEU A 289 5.76 5.57 10.78
N ASN A 290 5.72 6.89 11.00
CA ASN A 290 5.78 7.48 12.34
C ASN A 290 4.59 7.10 13.22
N VAL A 291 3.38 6.98 12.64
CA VAL A 291 2.19 6.52 13.37
C VAL A 291 2.29 5.03 13.69
N LEU A 292 2.56 4.20 12.68
CA LEU A 292 2.49 2.74 12.80
C LEU A 292 3.62 2.16 13.65
N SER A 293 4.82 2.74 13.59
CA SER A 293 6.00 2.25 14.31
C SER A 293 5.96 2.48 15.83
N THR A 294 4.95 3.18 16.33
CA THR A 294 4.76 3.35 17.79
C THR A 294 4.33 2.06 18.47
N ASP A 295 3.86 1.06 17.71
CA ASP A 295 3.48 -0.24 18.25
C ASP A 295 4.70 -1.18 18.38
N PRO A 296 4.95 -1.74 19.59
CA PRO A 296 6.04 -2.67 19.81
C PRO A 296 5.89 -3.99 19.05
N ASP A 297 4.68 -4.38 18.66
CA ASP A 297 4.42 -5.62 17.91
C ASP A 297 4.61 -5.47 16.40
N GLY A 298 4.76 -4.22 15.93
CA GLY A 298 5.04 -3.88 14.55
C GLY A 298 3.77 -3.61 13.72
N PHE A 299 3.92 -3.57 12.38
CA PHE A 299 2.84 -3.13 11.52
C PHE A 299 2.85 -3.77 10.13
N PHE A 300 1.71 -3.60 9.44
CA PHE A 300 1.56 -3.75 8.01
C PHE A 300 1.25 -2.38 7.38
N LEU A 301 1.90 -2.04 6.26
CA LEU A 301 1.66 -0.82 5.51
C LEU A 301 1.64 -1.10 4.01
N MET A 302 0.58 -0.68 3.32
CA MET A 302 0.54 -0.61 1.86
C MET A 302 0.70 0.84 1.39
N ILE A 303 1.58 1.06 0.41
CA ILE A 303 1.88 2.36 -0.20
C ILE A 303 1.69 2.23 -1.70
N GLU A 304 0.88 3.10 -2.30
CA GLU A 304 0.58 3.05 -3.72
C GLU A 304 0.90 4.36 -4.45
N GLY A 305 1.65 4.22 -5.56
CA GLY A 305 1.70 5.21 -6.63
C GLY A 305 0.63 4.91 -7.66
N GLY A 306 -0.63 5.27 -7.38
CA GLY A 306 -1.78 4.86 -8.21
C GLY A 306 -1.93 5.70 -9.48
N ALA A 307 -1.44 6.93 -9.50
CA ALA A 307 -1.64 7.85 -10.63
C ALA A 307 -0.71 7.54 -11.83
N ILE A 308 0.26 6.66 -11.68
CA ILE A 308 1.10 6.15 -12.78
C ILE A 308 0.24 5.42 -13.81
N ASP A 309 -0.70 4.57 -13.34
CA ASP A 309 -1.69 3.88 -14.17
C ASP A 309 -2.56 4.87 -14.97
N TRP A 310 -3.05 5.92 -14.32
CA TRP A 310 -3.89 6.93 -14.97
C TRP A 310 -3.13 7.69 -16.07
N ALA A 311 -1.89 8.07 -15.80
CA ALA A 311 -1.01 8.67 -16.79
C ALA A 311 -0.74 7.72 -17.96
N GLY A 312 -0.55 6.42 -17.69
CA GLY A 312 -0.37 5.36 -18.69
C GLY A 312 -1.60 5.21 -19.57
N HIS A 313 -2.79 5.10 -19.00
CA HIS A 313 -4.08 5.05 -19.73
C HIS A 313 -4.31 6.28 -20.61
N SER A 314 -3.91 7.44 -20.13
CA SER A 314 -4.04 8.72 -20.86
C SER A 314 -2.91 8.96 -21.88
N ASN A 315 -1.90 8.07 -21.95
CA ASN A 315 -0.70 8.23 -22.76
C ASN A 315 0.04 9.57 -22.52
N LEU A 316 0.10 9.99 -21.25
CA LEU A 316 0.77 11.22 -20.83
C LEU A 316 2.16 10.88 -20.28
N LEU A 317 3.17 10.88 -21.18
CA LEU A 317 4.54 10.52 -20.82
C LEU A 317 5.12 11.38 -19.70
N ASP A 318 4.92 12.69 -19.77
CA ASP A 318 5.39 13.66 -18.77
C ASP A 318 4.81 13.37 -17.38
N ARG A 319 3.51 13.04 -17.31
CA ARG A 319 2.84 12.66 -16.06
C ARG A 319 3.31 11.30 -15.56
N SER A 320 3.43 10.33 -16.46
CA SER A 320 3.92 8.99 -16.09
C SER A 320 5.32 9.03 -15.49
N VAL A 321 6.23 9.81 -16.08
CA VAL A 321 7.58 10.01 -15.56
C VAL A 321 7.56 10.76 -14.22
N GLU A 322 6.72 11.77 -14.06
CA GLU A 322 6.60 12.52 -12.82
C GLU A 322 6.08 11.65 -11.67
N GLU A 323 4.99 10.91 -11.89
CA GLU A 323 4.38 10.06 -10.87
C GLU A 323 5.29 8.88 -10.48
N GLU A 324 5.99 8.25 -11.45
CA GLU A 324 6.96 7.19 -11.14
C GLU A 324 8.18 7.74 -10.39
N THR A 325 8.63 8.96 -10.70
CA THR A 325 9.69 9.63 -9.93
C THR A 325 9.26 9.88 -8.48
N GLU A 326 8.02 10.32 -8.26
CA GLU A 326 7.46 10.51 -6.91
C GLU A 326 7.37 9.18 -6.15
N PHE A 327 6.97 8.09 -6.83
CA PHE A 327 6.96 6.76 -6.23
C PHE A 327 8.38 6.32 -5.83
N ASN A 328 9.37 6.52 -6.68
CA ASN A 328 10.77 6.22 -6.38
C ASN A 328 11.27 6.98 -5.14
N HIS A 329 10.94 8.27 -4.99
CA HIS A 329 11.24 9.04 -3.77
C HIS A 329 10.54 8.48 -2.53
N ALA A 330 9.31 7.96 -2.67
CA ALA A 330 8.64 7.28 -1.55
C ALA A 330 9.35 5.98 -1.17
N VAL A 331 9.83 5.19 -2.15
CA VAL A 331 10.66 3.99 -1.88
C VAL A 331 11.94 4.37 -1.14
N GLU A 332 12.63 5.41 -1.57
CA GLU A 332 13.84 5.90 -0.88
C GLU A 332 13.56 6.34 0.56
N ALA A 333 12.42 7.00 0.81
CA ALA A 333 12.02 7.39 2.16
C ALA A 333 11.77 6.16 3.05
N VAL A 334 11.10 5.12 2.52
CA VAL A 334 10.87 3.85 3.22
C VAL A 334 12.19 3.14 3.51
N VAL A 335 13.08 3.02 2.55
CA VAL A 335 14.40 2.37 2.74
C VAL A 335 15.23 3.09 3.80
N LYS A 336 15.27 4.41 3.76
CA LYS A 336 15.92 5.22 4.81
C LYS A 336 15.34 4.95 6.19
N TRP A 337 14.02 4.85 6.27
CA TRP A 337 13.34 4.54 7.53
C TRP A 337 13.72 3.13 8.02
N VAL A 338 13.69 2.13 7.14
CA VAL A 338 14.07 0.73 7.45
C VAL A 338 15.51 0.66 8.00
N GLU A 339 16.46 1.32 7.35
CA GLU A 339 17.86 1.35 7.78
C GLU A 339 18.03 1.96 9.17
N ALA A 340 17.20 2.96 9.52
CA ALA A 340 17.23 3.61 10.83
C ALA A 340 16.44 2.84 11.92
N HIS A 341 15.58 1.88 11.54
CA HIS A 341 14.64 1.21 12.45
C HIS A 341 14.77 -0.33 12.42
N GLY A 342 15.93 -0.83 12.72
CA GLY A 342 16.21 -2.27 12.87
C GLY A 342 16.63 -2.99 11.59
N GLY A 343 16.78 -2.26 10.48
CA GLY A 343 17.31 -2.80 9.23
C GLY A 343 16.42 -3.89 8.61
N TRP A 344 17.01 -4.62 7.67
CA TRP A 344 16.33 -5.68 6.90
C TRP A 344 16.02 -6.95 7.71
N GLU A 345 16.57 -7.08 8.92
CA GLU A 345 16.26 -8.20 9.82
C GLU A 345 14.88 -8.07 10.48
N GLN A 346 14.42 -6.84 10.67
CA GLN A 346 13.12 -6.55 11.28
C GLN A 346 12.05 -6.10 10.28
N ASN A 347 12.44 -5.72 9.08
CA ASN A 347 11.55 -5.12 8.10
C ASN A 347 11.59 -5.88 6.77
N LEU A 348 10.43 -6.14 6.20
CA LEU A 348 10.24 -6.64 4.83
C LEU A 348 9.64 -5.51 4.00
N VAL A 349 10.28 -5.18 2.89
CA VAL A 349 9.73 -4.28 1.85
C VAL A 349 9.59 -5.08 0.56
N ASN A 350 8.42 -5.03 -0.04
CA ASN A 350 8.10 -5.72 -1.29
C ASN A 350 7.45 -4.75 -2.28
#